data_00135ecf9537f61d7f2de1108ca29f0e
#
_entry.id   00135ecf9537f61d7f2de1108ca29f0e
#
_cell.length_a   1.000
_cell.length_b   1.000
_cell.length_c   1.000
_cell.angle_alpha   90.00
_cell.angle_beta   90.00
_cell.angle_gamma   90.00
#
_symmetry.space_group_name_H-M   'P 1'
#
loop_
_entity.id
_entity.type
_entity.pdbx_description
1 polymer ?
#
loop_
_entity_poly.entity_id
_entity_poly.type
_entity_poly.pdbx_seq_one_letter_code
_entity_poly.pdbx_strand_id
1 'polypeptide(L)'
;MKLTSILLVLAGALILTGCDTPALLSLEPVVTGQDAAFDPTLLGTWEADHGNDLCIIRRDGDTGYAITHVSGGSVRQFSARLFRVGEASVLELTPEGTDDFQIAGHAVVRIWTGGGTLRWAYLDTEWLRKQAAQLLPNRADDKRMVLTAPGAAVRAFVAKFGVDDKAHGDAFEWQRVQF
;
A
#
# COMPACT_ATOMS: atom_id res chain seq x y z
N MET A 1 44.74 -35.28 24.92
CA MET A 1 44.23 -33.88 24.82
C MET A 1 43.42 -33.79 23.55
N LYS A 2 42.11 -33.79 23.63
CA LYS A 2 41.20 -33.71 22.46
C LYS A 2 40.66 -32.28 22.39
N LEU A 3 41.04 -31.54 21.37
CA LEU A 3 40.47 -30.23 21.05
C LEU A 3 39.12 -30.48 20.36
N THR A 4 38.06 -30.09 21.03
CA THR A 4 36.70 -30.07 20.48
C THR A 4 36.50 -28.71 19.80
N SER A 5 36.51 -28.71 18.48
CA SER A 5 36.18 -27.53 17.67
C SER A 5 34.66 -27.31 17.76
N ILE A 6 34.26 -26.23 18.40
CA ILE A 6 32.87 -25.75 18.40
C ILE A 6 32.70 -24.94 17.10
N LEU A 7 32.01 -25.52 16.14
CA LEU A 7 31.59 -24.87 14.92
C LEU A 7 30.33 -24.05 15.22
N LEU A 8 30.50 -22.75 15.44
CA LEU A 8 29.37 -21.82 15.62
C LEU A 8 28.77 -21.53 14.24
N VAL A 9 27.68 -22.24 13.91
CA VAL A 9 26.90 -21.93 12.72
C VAL A 9 26.10 -20.67 12.99
N LEU A 10 26.59 -19.56 12.52
CA LEU A 10 25.86 -18.29 12.49
C LEU A 10 24.82 -18.39 11.36
N ALA A 11 23.61 -18.83 11.68
CA ALA A 11 22.48 -18.76 10.77
C ALA A 11 22.10 -17.27 10.64
N GLY A 12 22.72 -16.59 9.70
CA GLY A 12 22.29 -15.26 9.29
C GLY A 12 20.92 -15.38 8.66
N ALA A 13 19.88 -14.99 9.39
CA ALA A 13 18.59 -14.73 8.81
C ALA A 13 18.75 -13.55 7.81
N LEU A 14 18.88 -13.86 6.53
CA LEU A 14 18.68 -12.89 5.46
C LEU A 14 17.19 -12.49 5.53
N ILE A 15 16.91 -11.41 6.23
CA ILE A 15 15.67 -10.69 6.08
C ILE A 15 15.76 -10.07 4.68
N LEU A 16 15.22 -10.80 3.70
CA LEU A 16 14.93 -10.23 2.39
C LEU A 16 13.82 -9.21 2.62
N THR A 17 14.21 -7.97 2.86
CA THR A 17 13.32 -6.83 2.72
C THR A 17 12.92 -6.77 1.25
N GLY A 18 11.92 -7.56 0.90
CA GLY A 18 11.31 -7.52 -0.42
C GLY A 18 10.79 -6.11 -0.63
N CYS A 19 11.13 -5.51 -1.76
CA CYS A 19 10.45 -4.30 -2.20
C CYS A 19 8.96 -4.56 -2.14
N ASP A 20 8.25 -3.85 -1.24
CA ASP A 20 6.80 -3.93 -1.08
C ASP A 20 6.12 -3.36 -2.33
N THR A 21 6.12 -4.16 -3.39
CA THR A 21 5.34 -3.84 -4.57
C THR A 21 3.92 -4.29 -4.25
N PRO A 22 2.93 -3.40 -4.35
CA PRO A 22 1.55 -3.78 -4.07
C PRO A 22 1.17 -4.99 -4.91
N ALA A 23 0.62 -5.99 -4.25
CA ALA A 23 0.23 -7.25 -4.89
C ALA A 23 -0.91 -7.05 -5.89
N LEU A 24 -1.75 -6.05 -5.67
CA LEU A 24 -2.88 -5.70 -6.52
C LEU A 24 -2.68 -4.34 -7.17
N LEU A 25 -2.75 -4.31 -8.49
CA LEU A 25 -2.80 -3.08 -9.28
C LEU A 25 -4.07 -3.07 -10.13
N SER A 26 -4.70 -1.91 -10.29
CA SER A 26 -5.73 -1.67 -11.30
C SER A 26 -5.13 -0.86 -12.44
N LEU A 27 -5.50 -1.17 -13.69
CA LEU A 27 -5.13 -0.33 -14.85
C LEU A 27 -5.98 0.93 -14.94
N GLU A 28 -7.18 0.90 -14.38
CA GLU A 28 -8.12 2.01 -14.37
C GLU A 28 -8.16 2.65 -12.98
N PRO A 29 -8.34 3.98 -12.88
CA PRO A 29 -8.55 4.63 -11.60
C PRO A 29 -9.74 4.02 -10.86
N VAL A 30 -9.54 3.71 -9.58
CA VAL A 30 -10.58 3.15 -8.71
C VAL A 30 -11.43 4.26 -8.11
N VAL A 31 -10.81 5.41 -7.80
CA VAL A 31 -11.47 6.56 -7.19
C VAL A 31 -11.67 7.66 -8.22
N THR A 32 -12.93 8.04 -8.45
CA THR A 32 -13.27 9.20 -9.28
C THR A 32 -13.38 10.46 -8.44
N GLY A 33 -13.36 11.64 -9.08
CA GLY A 33 -13.48 12.90 -8.36
C GLY A 33 -14.77 13.05 -7.53
N GLN A 34 -15.85 12.37 -7.92
CA GLN A 34 -17.12 12.39 -7.18
C GLN A 34 -17.11 11.50 -5.93
N ASP A 35 -16.26 10.47 -5.92
CA ASP A 35 -16.14 9.52 -4.81
C ASP A 35 -15.01 9.90 -3.85
N ALA A 36 -14.15 10.86 -4.26
CA ALA A 36 -13.00 11.25 -3.47
C ALA A 36 -13.42 11.99 -2.20
N ALA A 37 -12.91 11.52 -1.08
CA ALA A 37 -13.03 12.15 0.23
C ALA A 37 -11.73 12.83 0.63
N PHE A 38 -11.81 13.78 1.56
CA PHE A 38 -10.63 14.42 2.12
C PHE A 38 -10.64 14.28 3.64
N ASP A 39 -9.52 13.83 4.18
CA ASP A 39 -9.29 13.73 5.62
C ASP A 39 -8.00 14.48 5.98
N PRO A 40 -8.12 15.66 6.62
CA PRO A 40 -6.95 16.46 6.98
C PRO A 40 -6.06 15.77 8.01
N THR A 41 -6.53 14.77 8.71
CA THR A 41 -5.72 14.03 9.69
C THR A 41 -4.62 13.19 9.04
N LEU A 42 -4.72 12.92 7.74
CA LEU A 42 -3.66 12.24 6.99
C LEU A 42 -2.46 13.15 6.72
N LEU A 43 -2.66 14.47 6.66
CA LEU A 43 -1.60 15.39 6.33
C LEU A 43 -0.53 15.41 7.41
N GLY A 44 0.74 15.46 6.99
CA GLY A 44 1.89 15.58 7.90
C GLY A 44 3.05 14.70 7.49
N THR A 45 4.01 14.61 8.40
CA THR A 45 5.15 13.70 8.30
C THR A 45 4.96 12.56 9.27
N TRP A 46 5.16 11.37 8.76
CA TRP A 46 5.00 10.12 9.47
C TRP A 46 6.30 9.34 9.38
N GLU A 47 6.71 8.71 10.47
CA GLU A 47 7.93 7.89 10.52
C GLU A 47 7.63 6.46 10.96
N ALA A 48 8.39 5.53 10.42
CA ALA A 48 8.45 4.14 10.85
C ALA A 48 9.90 3.72 11.01
N ASP A 49 10.13 2.57 11.63
CA ASP A 49 11.45 1.97 11.81
C ASP A 49 12.49 2.98 12.37
N HIS A 50 12.11 3.68 13.46
CA HIS A 50 12.98 4.65 14.13
C HIS A 50 13.51 5.76 13.20
N GLY A 51 12.69 6.22 12.26
CA GLY A 51 13.01 7.31 11.34
C GLY A 51 13.78 6.88 10.08
N ASN A 52 14.02 5.57 9.87
CA ASN A 52 14.62 5.08 8.62
C ASN A 52 13.66 5.15 7.45
N ASP A 53 12.36 5.08 7.75
CA ASP A 53 11.29 5.24 6.78
C ASP A 53 10.47 6.50 7.09
N LEU A 54 10.27 7.33 6.09
CA LEU A 54 9.48 8.56 6.18
C LEU A 54 8.38 8.56 5.11
N CYS A 55 7.20 8.99 5.53
CA CYS A 55 6.07 9.23 4.64
C CYS A 55 5.56 10.65 4.84
N ILE A 56 5.70 11.50 3.84
CA ILE A 56 5.26 12.89 3.88
C ILE A 56 3.99 12.99 3.03
N ILE A 57 2.89 13.36 3.67
CA ILE A 57 1.58 13.48 3.03
C ILE A 57 1.20 14.96 3.01
N ARG A 58 1.01 15.51 1.81
CA ARG A 58 0.60 16.88 1.55
C ARG A 58 -0.72 16.89 0.81
N ARG A 59 -1.44 17.98 0.93
CA ARG A 59 -2.66 18.22 0.14
C ARG A 59 -2.29 18.47 -1.32
N ASP A 60 -3.06 17.85 -2.23
CA ASP A 60 -3.00 18.08 -3.66
C ASP A 60 -4.41 18.36 -4.20
N GLY A 61 -4.65 19.59 -4.61
CA GLY A 61 -5.97 20.08 -5.00
C GLY A 61 -6.99 20.03 -3.85
N ASP A 62 -8.26 19.78 -4.19
CA ASP A 62 -9.37 19.82 -3.22
C ASP A 62 -9.49 18.55 -2.39
N THR A 63 -9.31 17.38 -3.00
CA THR A 63 -9.53 16.08 -2.37
C THR A 63 -8.37 15.10 -2.50
N GLY A 64 -7.29 15.52 -3.18
CA GLY A 64 -6.11 14.68 -3.43
C GLY A 64 -5.03 14.83 -2.37
N TYR A 65 -4.06 13.92 -2.46
CA TYR A 65 -2.85 13.92 -1.65
C TYR A 65 -1.64 13.68 -2.55
N ALA A 66 -0.56 14.42 -2.28
CA ALA A 66 0.79 14.11 -2.78
C ALA A 66 1.56 13.42 -1.67
N ILE A 67 2.06 12.24 -1.94
CA ILE A 67 2.78 11.41 -0.97
C ILE A 67 4.22 11.26 -1.42
N THR A 68 5.16 11.57 -0.54
CA THR A 68 6.58 11.26 -0.71
C THR A 68 6.98 10.21 0.31
N HIS A 69 7.40 9.05 -0.15
CA HIS A 69 7.89 7.96 0.68
C HIS A 69 9.40 7.84 0.52
N VAL A 70 10.13 7.88 1.63
CA VAL A 70 11.58 7.71 1.70
C VAL A 70 11.88 6.46 2.48
N SER A 71 12.56 5.50 1.89
CA SER A 71 12.92 4.24 2.53
C SER A 71 14.22 3.70 1.95
N GLY A 72 15.15 3.30 2.79
CA GLY A 72 16.42 2.70 2.38
C GLY A 72 17.23 3.55 1.38
N GLY A 73 17.14 4.88 1.47
CA GLY A 73 17.80 5.81 0.54
C GLY A 73 17.08 6.01 -0.79
N SER A 74 15.94 5.36 -1.00
CA SER A 74 15.09 5.53 -2.17
C SER A 74 13.97 6.53 -1.87
N VAL A 75 13.61 7.34 -2.86
CA VAL A 75 12.49 8.28 -2.79
C VAL A 75 11.45 7.86 -3.83
N ARG A 76 10.22 7.69 -3.40
CA ARG A 76 9.08 7.41 -4.28
C ARG A 76 8.02 8.47 -4.08
N GLN A 77 7.40 8.88 -5.17
CA GLN A 77 6.31 9.86 -5.15
C GLN A 77 5.04 9.21 -5.68
N PHE A 78 3.92 9.59 -5.08
CA PHE A 78 2.60 9.10 -5.45
C PHE A 78 1.61 10.26 -5.40
N SER A 79 0.71 10.30 -6.36
CA SER A 79 -0.58 10.95 -6.15
C SER A 79 -1.52 9.97 -5.48
N ALA A 80 -2.41 10.46 -4.61
CA ALA A 80 -3.33 9.59 -3.92
C ALA A 80 -4.72 10.20 -3.77
N ARG A 81 -5.74 9.33 -3.71
CA ARG A 81 -7.13 9.69 -3.48
C ARG A 81 -7.75 8.79 -2.44
N LEU A 82 -8.45 9.40 -1.50
CA LEU A 82 -9.17 8.69 -0.45
C LEU A 82 -10.62 8.46 -0.88
N PHE A 83 -11.15 7.27 -0.63
CA PHE A 83 -12.59 7.03 -0.64
C PHE A 83 -13.01 6.28 0.62
N ARG A 84 -14.29 6.42 0.98
CA ARG A 84 -14.84 5.80 2.18
C ARG A 84 -15.86 4.73 1.82
N VAL A 85 -15.81 3.63 2.56
CA VAL A 85 -16.78 2.55 2.48
C VAL A 85 -17.29 2.28 3.89
N GLY A 86 -18.45 2.82 4.21
CA GLY A 86 -18.91 2.87 5.59
C GLY A 86 -17.92 3.62 6.47
N GLU A 87 -17.41 2.98 7.50
CA GLU A 87 -16.38 3.54 8.39
C GLU A 87 -14.95 3.27 7.90
N ALA A 88 -14.78 2.43 6.89
CA ALA A 88 -13.46 2.10 6.37
C ALA A 88 -12.94 3.19 5.43
N SER A 89 -11.67 3.52 5.57
CA SER A 89 -10.94 4.42 4.70
C SER A 89 -10.01 3.64 3.79
N VAL A 90 -10.08 3.92 2.49
CA VAL A 90 -9.28 3.26 1.47
C VAL A 90 -8.58 4.33 0.63
N LEU A 91 -7.30 4.18 0.43
CA LEU A 91 -6.48 5.08 -0.34
C LEU A 91 -6.05 4.41 -1.64
N GLU A 92 -6.32 5.06 -2.76
CA GLU A 92 -5.74 4.73 -4.05
C GLU A 92 -4.40 5.44 -4.18
N LEU A 93 -3.36 4.72 -4.55
CA LEU A 93 -2.01 5.24 -4.79
C LEU A 93 -1.67 5.09 -6.27
N THR A 94 -1.26 6.18 -6.89
CA THR A 94 -0.76 6.20 -8.27
C THR A 94 0.68 6.67 -8.26
N PRO A 95 1.67 5.86 -8.67
CA PRO A 95 3.05 6.27 -8.72
C PRO A 95 3.25 7.46 -9.67
N GLU A 96 4.08 8.42 -9.29
CA GLU A 96 4.55 9.50 -10.14
C GLU A 96 5.93 9.16 -10.73
N GLY A 97 6.22 9.65 -11.94
CA GLY A 97 7.53 9.46 -12.56
C GLY A 97 7.78 8.02 -13.02
N THR A 98 6.84 7.45 -13.75
CA THR A 98 7.04 6.14 -14.41
C THR A 98 8.10 6.25 -15.51
N ASP A 99 8.99 5.23 -15.59
CA ASP A 99 9.85 5.05 -16.77
C ASP A 99 8.99 4.87 -18.03
N ASP A 100 9.51 5.26 -19.18
CA ASP A 100 8.80 5.29 -20.48
C ASP A 100 8.07 4.00 -20.85
N PHE A 101 8.41 2.87 -20.22
CA PHE A 101 7.83 1.56 -20.48
C PHE A 101 7.02 0.98 -19.30
N GLN A 102 6.80 1.75 -18.23
CA GLN A 102 5.99 1.30 -17.10
C GLN A 102 4.54 1.78 -17.25
N ILE A 103 3.63 0.83 -17.17
CA ILE A 103 2.21 1.16 -17.10
C ILE A 103 1.93 1.65 -15.67
N ALA A 104 1.46 2.88 -15.56
CA ALA A 104 0.97 3.41 -14.30
C ALA A 104 -0.19 2.53 -13.80
N GLY A 105 0.01 1.89 -12.68
CA GLY A 105 -1.03 1.11 -12.02
C GLY A 105 -1.54 1.84 -10.78
N HIS A 106 -2.80 1.62 -10.45
CA HIS A 106 -3.46 2.15 -9.27
C HIS A 106 -3.43 1.08 -8.18
N ALA A 107 -2.67 1.29 -7.12
CA ALA A 107 -2.67 0.41 -5.96
C ALA A 107 -3.72 0.84 -4.95
N VAL A 108 -4.31 -0.11 -4.25
CA VAL A 108 -5.33 0.15 -3.24
C VAL A 108 -4.85 -0.33 -1.89
N VAL A 109 -4.88 0.56 -0.91
CA VAL A 109 -4.51 0.26 0.47
C VAL A 109 -5.63 0.67 1.43
N ARG A 110 -5.89 -0.15 2.42
CA ARG A 110 -6.73 0.24 3.54
C ARG A 110 -5.90 1.07 4.52
N ILE A 111 -6.51 2.09 5.10
CA ILE A 111 -5.85 2.95 6.08
C ILE A 111 -6.67 3.06 7.36
N TRP A 112 -5.94 3.24 8.46
CA TRP A 112 -6.49 3.54 9.79
C TRP A 112 -5.70 4.69 10.40
N THR A 113 -6.39 5.66 10.97
CA THR A 113 -5.78 6.80 11.65
C THR A 113 -6.35 6.94 13.05
N GLY A 114 -5.51 7.27 14.01
CA GLY A 114 -5.95 7.52 15.38
C GLY A 114 -4.76 7.65 16.34
N GLY A 115 -4.89 8.49 17.36
CA GLY A 115 -3.87 8.60 18.41
C GLY A 115 -2.47 9.01 17.95
N GLY A 116 -2.33 9.70 16.81
CA GLY A 116 -1.02 10.03 16.25
C GLY A 116 -0.38 8.90 15.45
N THR A 117 -1.12 7.83 15.19
CA THR A 117 -0.67 6.68 14.39
C THR A 117 -1.41 6.64 13.05
N LEU A 118 -0.68 6.33 11.99
CA LEU A 118 -1.19 5.96 10.68
C LEU A 118 -0.82 4.50 10.42
N ARG A 119 -1.81 3.69 10.10
CA ARG A 119 -1.59 2.31 9.66
C ARG A 119 -2.14 2.13 8.27
N TRP A 120 -1.46 1.36 7.46
CA TRP A 120 -1.96 0.94 6.17
C TRP A 120 -1.65 -0.52 5.89
N ALA A 121 -2.48 -1.16 5.08
CA ALA A 121 -2.25 -2.52 4.63
C ALA A 121 -2.70 -2.69 3.18
N TYR A 122 -1.92 -3.44 2.42
CA TYR A 122 -2.32 -3.93 1.10
C TYR A 122 -3.26 -5.10 1.23
N LEU A 123 -4.05 -5.34 0.20
CA LEU A 123 -4.83 -6.56 0.11
C LEU A 123 -3.89 -7.79 0.02
N ASP A 124 -4.21 -8.83 0.78
CA ASP A 124 -3.43 -10.07 0.80
C ASP A 124 -3.46 -10.78 -0.55
N THR A 125 -2.28 -11.17 -1.05
CA THR A 125 -2.12 -11.76 -2.37
C THR A 125 -2.82 -13.11 -2.51
N GLU A 126 -2.78 -13.94 -1.48
CA GLU A 126 -3.43 -15.26 -1.53
C GLU A 126 -4.94 -15.13 -1.47
N TRP A 127 -5.42 -14.21 -0.64
CA TRP A 127 -6.82 -13.89 -0.56
C TRP A 127 -7.33 -13.34 -1.90
N LEU A 128 -6.59 -12.41 -2.52
CA LEU A 128 -6.90 -11.86 -3.85
C LEU A 128 -6.96 -12.95 -4.92
N ARG A 129 -6.01 -13.87 -4.96
CA ARG A 129 -6.00 -14.96 -5.94
C ARG A 129 -7.26 -15.82 -5.82
N LYS A 130 -7.77 -16.04 -4.62
CA LYS A 130 -8.99 -16.81 -4.38
C LYS A 130 -10.25 -16.04 -4.76
N GLN A 131 -10.31 -14.75 -4.47
CA GLN A 131 -11.53 -13.94 -4.64
C GLN A 131 -11.54 -13.15 -5.96
N ALA A 132 -10.50 -12.36 -6.24
CA ALA A 132 -10.49 -11.50 -7.42
C ALA A 132 -10.38 -12.28 -8.73
N ALA A 133 -9.61 -13.36 -8.75
CA ALA A 133 -9.48 -14.19 -9.95
C ALA A 133 -10.81 -14.77 -10.45
N GLN A 134 -11.77 -14.95 -9.56
CA GLN A 134 -13.10 -15.48 -9.88
C GLN A 134 -14.12 -14.39 -10.25
N LEU A 135 -13.86 -13.13 -9.84
CA LEU A 135 -14.87 -12.08 -9.88
C LEU A 135 -14.54 -10.95 -10.86
N LEU A 136 -13.24 -10.73 -11.14
CA LEU A 136 -12.80 -9.62 -11.99
C LEU A 136 -11.84 -10.08 -13.08
N PRO A 137 -11.95 -9.53 -14.30
CA PRO A 137 -10.93 -9.69 -15.33
C PRO A 137 -9.56 -9.24 -14.81
N ASN A 138 -8.57 -10.11 -14.93
CA ASN A 138 -7.23 -9.86 -14.41
C ASN A 138 -6.14 -10.54 -15.23
N ARG A 139 -4.89 -10.10 -15.00
CA ARG A 139 -3.65 -10.76 -15.39
C ARG A 139 -2.83 -10.95 -14.14
N ALA A 140 -2.35 -12.14 -13.88
CA ALA A 140 -1.56 -12.44 -12.70
C ALA A 140 -0.25 -13.13 -13.07
N ASP A 141 0.81 -12.78 -12.38
CA ASP A 141 2.07 -13.53 -12.31
C ASP A 141 2.26 -14.03 -10.87
N ASP A 142 3.43 -14.60 -10.56
CA ASP A 142 3.70 -15.15 -9.23
C ASP A 142 3.73 -14.10 -8.12
N LYS A 143 3.94 -12.82 -8.47
CA LYS A 143 4.15 -11.73 -7.52
C LYS A 143 3.04 -10.69 -7.52
N ARG A 144 2.35 -10.48 -8.66
CA ARG A 144 1.41 -9.38 -8.85
C ARG A 144 0.13 -9.84 -9.51
N MET A 145 -0.95 -9.19 -9.19
CA MET A 145 -2.21 -9.28 -9.89
C MET A 145 -2.58 -7.90 -10.44
N VAL A 146 -2.79 -7.83 -11.75
CA VAL A 146 -3.21 -6.62 -12.44
C VAL A 146 -4.67 -6.79 -12.87
N LEU A 147 -5.55 -6.00 -12.30
CA LEU A 147 -6.96 -5.96 -12.68
C LEU A 147 -7.11 -5.15 -13.97
N THR A 148 -7.78 -5.78 -14.94
CA THR A 148 -8.10 -5.17 -16.24
C THR A 148 -9.59 -4.82 -16.34
N ALA A 149 -10.32 -4.96 -15.24
CA ALA A 149 -11.71 -4.57 -15.13
C ALA A 149 -11.85 -3.04 -15.10
N PRO A 150 -12.99 -2.48 -15.53
CA PRO A 150 -13.28 -1.06 -15.36
C PRO A 150 -13.16 -0.63 -13.90
N GLY A 151 -12.64 0.59 -13.65
CA GLY A 151 -12.41 1.11 -12.30
C GLY A 151 -13.64 1.05 -11.38
N ALA A 152 -14.84 1.28 -11.93
CA ALA A 152 -16.09 1.12 -11.18
C ALA A 152 -16.31 -0.31 -10.66
N ALA A 153 -15.95 -1.33 -11.43
CA ALA A 153 -16.04 -2.73 -10.99
C ALA A 153 -14.98 -3.06 -9.94
N VAL A 154 -13.76 -2.53 -10.08
CA VAL A 154 -12.72 -2.65 -9.06
C VAL A 154 -13.14 -1.96 -7.76
N ARG A 155 -13.72 -0.76 -7.85
CA ARG A 155 -14.24 -0.04 -6.68
C ARG A 155 -15.34 -0.83 -5.96
N ALA A 156 -16.30 -1.38 -6.71
CA ALA A 156 -17.35 -2.21 -6.13
C ALA A 156 -16.79 -3.47 -5.43
N PHE A 157 -15.75 -4.07 -6.01
CA PHE A 157 -15.04 -5.20 -5.41
C PHE A 157 -14.34 -4.77 -4.11
N VAL A 158 -13.59 -3.67 -4.12
CA VAL A 158 -12.92 -3.14 -2.93
C VAL A 158 -13.93 -2.73 -1.86
N ALA A 159 -15.04 -2.12 -2.25
CA ALA A 159 -16.12 -1.75 -1.32
C ALA A 159 -16.74 -2.98 -0.64
N LYS A 160 -16.84 -4.09 -1.35
CA LYS A 160 -17.41 -5.33 -0.81
C LYS A 160 -16.43 -6.11 0.06
N PHE A 161 -15.19 -6.21 -0.36
CA PHE A 161 -14.21 -7.12 0.22
C PHE A 161 -13.04 -6.42 0.92
N GLY A 162 -12.66 -5.24 0.46
CA GLY A 162 -11.53 -4.49 0.99
C GLY A 162 -11.76 -3.89 2.38
N VAL A 163 -12.96 -4.06 2.94
CA VAL A 163 -13.31 -3.68 4.33
C VAL A 163 -13.17 -4.86 5.31
N ASP A 164 -13.03 -6.09 4.80
CA ASP A 164 -12.80 -7.28 5.62
C ASP A 164 -11.33 -7.29 6.09
N ASP A 165 -11.10 -7.36 7.39
CA ASP A 165 -9.76 -7.41 7.96
C ASP A 165 -8.96 -8.64 7.49
N LYS A 166 -9.65 -9.74 7.16
CA LYS A 166 -9.02 -10.95 6.61
C LYS A 166 -8.51 -10.81 5.18
N ALA A 167 -8.96 -9.76 4.48
CA ALA A 167 -8.53 -9.48 3.12
C ALA A 167 -7.18 -8.74 3.06
N HIS A 168 -6.63 -8.37 4.19
CA HIS A 168 -5.41 -7.59 4.27
C HIS A 168 -4.26 -8.39 4.87
N GLY A 169 -3.05 -8.14 4.36
CA GLY A 169 -1.81 -8.59 4.95
C GLY A 169 -1.44 -7.80 6.20
N ASP A 170 -0.20 -7.97 6.65
CA ASP A 170 0.32 -7.21 7.79
C ASP A 170 0.25 -5.71 7.53
N ALA A 171 -0.17 -4.96 8.55
CA ALA A 171 -0.24 -3.52 8.46
C ALA A 171 1.10 -2.87 8.79
N PHE A 172 1.52 -1.94 7.95
CA PHE A 172 2.61 -1.03 8.25
C PHE A 172 2.11 0.03 9.23
N GLU A 173 2.90 0.34 10.24
CA GLU A 173 2.56 1.30 11.27
C GLU A 173 3.54 2.46 11.29
N TRP A 174 3.02 3.68 11.33
CA TRP A 174 3.74 4.93 11.27
C TRP A 174 3.31 5.84 12.41
N GLN A 175 4.25 6.54 12.99
CA GLN A 175 4.00 7.52 14.03
C GLN A 175 4.13 8.94 13.46
N ARG A 176 3.29 9.83 13.92
CA ARG A 176 3.35 11.24 13.49
C ARG A 176 4.58 11.91 14.08
N VAL A 177 5.39 12.52 13.20
CA VAL A 177 6.50 13.36 13.64
C VAL A 177 5.93 14.65 14.21
N GLN A 178 6.32 14.99 15.42
CA GLN A 178 5.99 16.26 16.08
C GLN A 178 7.19 17.19 15.96
N PHE A 179 6.97 18.41 15.48
CA PHE A 179 7.98 19.46 15.37
C PHE A 179 7.76 20.51 16.46
#